data_6663c0a04717ac6690a6042dd4c75ced
#
_entry.id   6663c0a04717ac6690a6042dd4c75ced
#
_cell.length_a   1.000
_cell.length_b   1.000
_cell.length_c   1.000
_cell.angle_alpha   90.00
_cell.angle_beta   90.00
_cell.angle_gamma   90.00
#
_symmetry.space_group_name_H-M   'P 1'
#
loop_
_entity.id
_entity.type
_entity.pdbx_description
1 polymer ?
#
loop_
_entity_poly.entity_id
_entity_poly.type
_entity_poly.pdbx_seq_one_letter_code
_entity_poly.pdbx_strand_id
1 'polypeptide(L)'
;MPKENEVSKAYYSTENLSNEEISQKLRSSKTLKISEQNTYHNDNDIKVVVCEKGFIWCNQHTAFKEKKLERFEMTLKLFLIAIAYNQKSIEILDIVSSSYQSKSYKKMIEIRDEIYGFDLNYFFENPVKQNRHQQYDIWKIIQQNYHVIELHNEIKSRVVGLTNIIETKRKDTQNRWIAIFGLIISILSLIDVFLNIFYRFFK
;
A
#
# COMPACT_ATOMS: atom_id res chain seq x y z
N MET A 1 -14.45 -16.16 6.82
CA MET A 1 -14.38 -16.16 8.29
C MET A 1 -13.56 -14.97 8.69
N PRO A 2 -14.03 -14.04 9.54
CA PRO A 2 -13.18 -13.01 10.09
C PRO A 2 -12.11 -13.72 10.93
N LYS A 3 -10.83 -13.51 10.59
CA LYS A 3 -9.73 -13.92 11.43
C LYS A 3 -9.91 -13.21 12.77
N GLU A 4 -9.86 -13.97 13.88
CA GLU A 4 -9.77 -13.41 15.22
C GLU A 4 -8.80 -12.23 15.18
N ASN A 5 -9.21 -11.11 15.79
CA ASN A 5 -8.40 -9.91 15.88
C ASN A 5 -7.07 -10.26 16.52
N GLU A 6 -6.05 -10.49 15.71
CA GLU A 6 -4.70 -10.71 16.19
C GLU A 6 -4.21 -9.42 16.84
N VAL A 7 -4.23 -9.40 18.15
CA VAL A 7 -3.82 -8.24 18.95
C VAL A 7 -2.30 -8.08 18.81
N SER A 8 -1.89 -6.99 18.17
CA SER A 8 -0.48 -6.61 18.13
C SER A 8 -0.02 -6.15 19.51
N LYS A 9 1.18 -6.56 19.92
CA LYS A 9 1.71 -6.36 21.25
C LYS A 9 2.91 -5.42 21.24
N ALA A 10 2.97 -4.50 22.20
CA ALA A 10 4.13 -3.65 22.40
C ALA A 10 4.56 -3.71 23.87
N TYR A 11 5.82 -4.07 24.11
CA TYR A 11 6.36 -4.21 25.46
C TYR A 11 7.58 -3.30 25.65
N TYR A 12 7.64 -2.68 26.82
CA TYR A 12 8.83 -2.02 27.33
C TYR A 12 9.38 -2.85 28.49
N SER A 13 10.68 -3.20 28.46
CA SER A 13 11.36 -3.94 29.52
C SER A 13 12.61 -3.20 29.97
N THR A 14 12.86 -3.17 31.26
CA THR A 14 14.12 -2.71 31.86
C THR A 14 15.14 -3.82 32.00
N GLU A 15 14.77 -5.05 31.69
CA GLU A 15 15.58 -6.24 31.75
C GLU A 15 16.06 -6.67 30.36
N ASN A 16 17.23 -7.29 30.31
CA ASN A 16 17.72 -7.92 29.10
C ASN A 16 17.02 -9.28 28.94
N LEU A 17 16.01 -9.31 28.09
CA LEU A 17 15.29 -10.53 27.79
C LEU A 17 16.05 -11.38 26.78
N SER A 18 16.11 -12.69 27.03
CA SER A 18 16.61 -13.67 26.08
C SER A 18 15.68 -13.76 24.85
N ASN A 19 16.19 -14.28 23.75
CA ASN A 19 15.38 -14.44 22.52
C ASN A 19 14.19 -15.40 22.76
N GLU A 20 14.32 -16.37 23.65
CA GLU A 20 13.24 -17.28 24.02
C GLU A 20 12.12 -16.57 24.81
N GLU A 21 12.48 -15.72 25.79
CA GLU A 21 11.53 -14.91 26.56
C GLU A 21 10.82 -13.90 25.68
N ILE A 22 11.55 -13.26 24.75
CA ILE A 22 10.97 -12.33 23.78
C ILE A 22 9.97 -13.07 22.88
N SER A 23 10.35 -14.24 22.36
CA SER A 23 9.45 -15.04 21.53
C SER A 23 8.21 -15.49 22.30
N GLN A 24 8.38 -15.89 23.56
CA GLN A 24 7.25 -16.26 24.42
C GLN A 24 6.28 -15.08 24.64
N LYS A 25 6.81 -13.88 24.87
CA LYS A 25 5.97 -12.69 25.10
C LYS A 25 5.23 -12.26 23.82
N LEU A 26 5.92 -12.21 22.69
CA LEU A 26 5.35 -11.74 21.42
C LEU A 26 4.49 -12.80 20.73
N ARG A 27 5.00 -14.02 20.58
CA ARG A 27 4.41 -15.09 19.78
C ARG A 27 3.75 -16.18 20.58
N SER A 28 3.81 -16.10 21.92
CA SER A 28 3.34 -17.15 22.83
C SER A 28 4.02 -18.52 22.58
N SER A 29 5.25 -18.50 22.06
CA SER A 29 6.04 -19.69 21.73
C SER A 29 7.51 -19.48 22.07
N LYS A 30 8.16 -20.43 22.69
CA LYS A 30 9.61 -20.43 22.98
C LYS A 30 10.44 -20.97 21.82
N THR A 31 9.83 -21.71 20.89
CA THR A 31 10.55 -22.42 19.83
C THR A 31 10.73 -21.58 18.57
N LEU A 32 9.97 -20.49 18.39
CA LEU A 32 10.09 -19.62 17.23
C LEU A 32 11.32 -18.74 17.36
N LYS A 33 12.33 -18.99 16.52
CA LYS A 33 13.56 -18.19 16.50
C LYS A 33 13.27 -16.76 16.07
N ILE A 34 13.87 -15.82 16.79
CA ILE A 34 13.92 -14.42 16.40
C ILE A 34 15.17 -14.22 15.55
N SER A 35 14.99 -13.71 14.33
CA SER A 35 16.10 -13.42 13.43
C SER A 35 16.85 -12.16 13.88
N GLU A 36 18.17 -12.12 13.66
CA GLU A 36 18.97 -10.92 13.87
C GLU A 36 18.50 -9.75 12.98
N GLN A 37 18.00 -10.04 11.78
CA GLN A 37 17.42 -9.03 10.87
C GLN A 37 16.20 -8.31 11.49
N ASN A 38 15.55 -8.93 12.45
CA ASN A 38 14.41 -8.39 13.18
C ASN A 38 14.80 -7.65 14.46
N THR A 39 16.10 -7.47 14.68
CA THR A 39 16.64 -6.94 15.92
C THR A 39 17.48 -5.71 15.65
N TYR A 40 17.14 -4.59 16.31
CA TYR A 40 18.01 -3.43 16.44
C TYR A 40 18.82 -3.53 17.73
N HIS A 41 20.12 -3.38 17.64
CA HIS A 41 21.02 -3.24 18.77
C HIS A 41 21.73 -1.91 18.69
N ASN A 42 21.82 -1.21 19.82
CA ASN A 42 22.75 -0.10 19.99
C ASN A 42 23.77 -0.51 21.05
N ASP A 43 25.04 -0.13 20.83
CA ASP A 43 26.27 -0.47 21.58
C ASP A 43 26.13 -0.56 23.11
N ASN A 44 25.33 -1.45 23.63
CA ASN A 44 25.17 -1.91 25.02
C ASN A 44 23.85 -1.60 25.73
N ASP A 45 22.97 -0.70 25.26
CA ASP A 45 21.88 -0.21 26.09
C ASP A 45 20.49 -0.55 25.64
N ILE A 46 20.26 -0.64 24.35
CA ILE A 46 18.93 -0.79 23.78
C ILE A 46 18.89 -1.95 22.79
N LYS A 47 17.98 -2.87 23.04
CA LYS A 47 17.64 -3.95 22.12
C LYS A 47 16.17 -3.80 21.74
N VAL A 48 15.87 -3.63 20.47
CA VAL A 48 14.51 -3.60 19.95
C VAL A 48 14.31 -4.80 19.02
N VAL A 49 13.33 -5.62 19.32
CA VAL A 49 12.97 -6.78 18.51
C VAL A 49 11.58 -6.57 17.96
N VAL A 50 11.44 -6.69 16.64
CA VAL A 50 10.18 -6.55 15.93
C VAL A 50 9.80 -7.89 15.30
N CYS A 51 8.53 -8.23 15.33
CA CYS A 51 7.98 -9.36 14.59
C CYS A 51 6.55 -9.05 14.13
N GLU A 52 5.94 -9.97 13.41
CA GLU A 52 4.57 -9.87 12.89
C GLU A 52 3.50 -9.70 13.98
N LYS A 53 3.81 -10.07 15.23
CA LYS A 53 2.89 -9.98 16.38
C LYS A 53 3.13 -8.76 17.26
N GLY A 54 4.18 -7.98 16.99
CA GLY A 54 4.49 -6.82 17.81
C GLY A 54 5.97 -6.52 17.94
N PHE A 55 6.32 -5.71 18.94
CA PHE A 55 7.70 -5.42 19.25
C PHE A 55 7.98 -5.39 20.75
N ILE A 56 9.22 -5.62 21.10
CA ILE A 56 9.75 -5.45 22.46
C ILE A 56 10.91 -4.46 22.42
N TRP A 57 10.86 -3.52 23.34
CA TRP A 57 11.95 -2.60 23.64
C TRP A 57 12.58 -2.95 24.97
N CYS A 58 13.81 -3.46 24.94
CA CYS A 58 14.61 -3.74 26.14
C CYS A 58 15.62 -2.63 26.36
N ASN A 59 15.74 -2.14 27.59
CA ASN A 59 16.67 -1.11 27.98
C ASN A 59 17.33 -1.47 29.32
N GLN A 60 18.63 -1.75 29.30
CA GLN A 60 19.37 -2.20 30.48
C GLN A 60 19.84 -1.07 31.41
N HIS A 61 19.93 0.17 30.91
CA HIS A 61 20.41 1.29 31.72
C HIS A 61 19.28 2.14 32.30
N THR A 62 19.41 2.46 33.58
CA THR A 62 18.47 3.32 34.33
C THR A 62 18.67 4.81 34.00
N ALA A 63 19.85 5.20 33.49
CA ALA A 63 20.12 6.60 33.14
C ALA A 63 19.23 7.09 31.98
N PHE A 64 18.79 8.35 32.05
CA PHE A 64 17.98 9.01 31.04
C PHE A 64 16.62 8.35 30.73
N LYS A 65 15.93 7.87 31.76
CA LYS A 65 14.63 7.15 31.65
C LYS A 65 13.62 7.91 30.78
N GLU A 66 13.46 9.20 30.92
CA GLU A 66 12.51 10.03 30.18
C GLU A 66 12.79 10.01 28.65
N LYS A 67 14.05 10.23 28.25
CA LYS A 67 14.43 10.17 26.83
C LYS A 67 14.23 8.80 26.20
N LYS A 68 14.39 7.75 27.00
CA LYS A 68 14.20 6.38 26.54
C LYS A 68 12.72 6.03 26.38
N LEU A 69 11.88 6.55 27.26
CA LEU A 69 10.43 6.43 27.14
C LEU A 69 9.92 7.18 25.90
N GLU A 70 10.40 8.40 25.65
CA GLU A 70 10.09 9.17 24.44
C GLU A 70 10.44 8.39 23.16
N ARG A 71 11.60 7.72 23.13
CA ARG A 71 12.03 6.90 22.01
C ARG A 71 11.17 5.66 21.83
N PHE A 72 10.77 5.02 22.93
CA PHE A 72 9.80 3.91 22.89
C PHE A 72 8.45 4.35 22.33
N GLU A 73 7.91 5.50 22.79
CA GLU A 73 6.66 6.05 22.30
C GLU A 73 6.75 6.39 20.79
N MET A 74 7.90 6.91 20.36
CA MET A 74 8.12 7.16 18.93
C MET A 74 8.14 5.86 18.14
N THR A 75 8.80 4.81 18.65
CA THR A 75 8.78 3.48 18.03
C THR A 75 7.36 2.92 17.97
N LEU A 76 6.57 3.10 19.03
CA LEU A 76 5.16 2.70 19.04
C LEU A 76 4.35 3.42 17.95
N LYS A 77 4.56 4.72 17.75
CA LYS A 77 3.91 5.47 16.67
C LYS A 77 4.29 4.93 15.29
N LEU A 78 5.58 4.65 15.05
CA LEU A 78 6.05 4.04 13.81
C LEU A 78 5.43 2.66 13.57
N PHE A 79 5.34 1.87 14.61
CA PHE A 79 4.71 0.56 14.57
C PHE A 79 3.22 0.64 14.19
N LEU A 80 2.49 1.58 14.78
CA LEU A 80 1.08 1.82 14.45
C LEU A 80 0.91 2.30 13.00
N ILE A 81 1.82 3.15 12.50
CA ILE A 81 1.83 3.58 11.11
C ILE A 81 2.03 2.37 10.17
N ALA A 82 2.96 1.47 10.48
CA ALA A 82 3.20 0.29 9.65
C ALA A 82 1.98 -0.64 9.61
N ILE A 83 1.30 -0.85 10.75
CA ILE A 83 0.06 -1.63 10.81
C ILE A 83 -1.02 -0.97 9.95
N ALA A 84 -1.20 0.35 10.07
CA ALA A 84 -2.19 1.09 9.29
C ALA A 84 -1.90 0.99 7.78
N TYR A 85 -0.63 1.10 7.37
CA TYR A 85 -0.23 0.93 5.98
C TYR A 85 -0.49 -0.49 5.48
N ASN A 86 -0.12 -1.50 6.26
CA ASN A 86 -0.35 -2.89 5.90
C ASN A 86 -1.86 -3.17 5.70
N GLN A 87 -2.69 -2.79 6.68
CA GLN A 87 -4.13 -2.99 6.61
C GLN A 87 -4.78 -2.24 5.43
N LYS A 88 -4.42 -0.96 5.24
CA LYS A 88 -4.97 -0.17 4.12
C LYS A 88 -4.50 -0.70 2.77
N SER A 89 -3.28 -1.19 2.67
CA SER A 89 -2.76 -1.81 1.46
C SER A 89 -3.51 -3.08 1.08
N ILE A 90 -3.79 -3.95 2.05
CA ILE A 90 -4.58 -5.17 1.84
C ILE A 90 -6.01 -4.81 1.40
N GLU A 91 -6.66 -3.85 2.07
CA GLU A 91 -7.99 -3.36 1.68
C GLU A 91 -8.01 -2.86 0.23
N ILE A 92 -7.03 -2.04 -0.15
CA ILE A 92 -6.89 -1.53 -1.52
C ILE A 92 -6.75 -2.69 -2.53
N LEU A 93 -5.91 -3.68 -2.24
CA LEU A 93 -5.70 -4.83 -3.11
C LEU A 93 -6.99 -5.65 -3.30
N ASP A 94 -7.78 -5.82 -2.25
CA ASP A 94 -9.07 -6.50 -2.28
C ASP A 94 -10.10 -5.72 -3.13
N ILE A 95 -10.15 -4.39 -2.95
CA ILE A 95 -11.02 -3.50 -3.73
C ILE A 95 -10.65 -3.54 -5.21
N VAL A 96 -9.35 -3.46 -5.54
CA VAL A 96 -8.85 -3.56 -6.92
C VAL A 96 -9.27 -4.90 -7.52
N SER A 97 -9.04 -6.00 -6.82
CA SER A 97 -9.39 -7.35 -7.29
C SER A 97 -10.89 -7.48 -7.59
N SER A 98 -11.74 -6.97 -6.69
CA SER A 98 -13.20 -6.97 -6.88
C SER A 98 -13.65 -6.10 -8.06
N SER A 99 -12.94 -5.00 -8.33
CA SER A 99 -13.27 -4.11 -9.45
C SER A 99 -13.02 -4.74 -10.82
N TYR A 100 -11.97 -5.53 -10.96
CA TYR A 100 -11.72 -6.32 -12.17
C TYR A 100 -12.86 -7.28 -12.46
N GLN A 101 -13.42 -7.93 -11.43
CA GLN A 101 -14.54 -8.85 -11.57
C GLN A 101 -15.85 -8.15 -12.01
N SER A 102 -16.10 -6.95 -11.49
CA SER A 102 -17.31 -6.18 -11.79
C SER A 102 -17.38 -5.63 -13.20
N LYS A 103 -16.26 -5.54 -13.92
CA LYS A 103 -16.09 -4.93 -15.25
C LYS A 103 -16.65 -3.49 -15.39
N SER A 104 -16.93 -2.82 -14.27
CA SER A 104 -17.47 -1.46 -14.26
C SER A 104 -16.36 -0.43 -14.49
N TYR A 105 -16.40 0.23 -15.63
CA TYR A 105 -15.44 1.28 -15.99
C TYR A 105 -15.43 2.46 -14.99
N LYS A 106 -16.64 2.91 -14.58
CA LYS A 106 -16.77 4.00 -13.61
C LYS A 106 -16.12 3.64 -12.27
N LYS A 107 -16.39 2.44 -11.77
CA LYS A 107 -15.83 1.94 -10.52
C LYS A 107 -14.30 1.83 -10.58
N MET A 108 -13.74 1.43 -11.73
CA MET A 108 -12.28 1.38 -11.91
C MET A 108 -11.62 2.75 -11.81
N ILE A 109 -12.26 3.81 -12.36
CA ILE A 109 -11.78 5.19 -12.25
C ILE A 109 -11.80 5.66 -10.80
N GLU A 110 -12.93 5.46 -10.09
CA GLU A 110 -13.08 5.85 -8.69
C GLU A 110 -12.00 5.20 -7.80
N ILE A 111 -11.75 3.91 -7.98
CA ILE A 111 -10.72 3.18 -7.23
C ILE A 111 -9.32 3.68 -7.55
N ARG A 112 -9.00 3.90 -8.83
CA ARG A 112 -7.71 4.47 -9.21
C ARG A 112 -7.47 5.82 -8.53
N ASP A 113 -8.47 6.68 -8.53
CA ASP A 113 -8.37 8.03 -7.95
C ASP A 113 -8.26 7.97 -6.41
N GLU A 114 -8.93 7.01 -5.74
CA GLU A 114 -8.76 6.73 -4.31
C GLU A 114 -7.33 6.27 -3.99
N ILE A 115 -6.76 5.38 -4.81
CA ILE A 115 -5.39 4.91 -4.62
C ILE A 115 -4.37 6.03 -4.79
N TYR A 116 -4.52 6.88 -5.80
CA TYR A 116 -3.68 8.07 -5.96
C TYR A 116 -3.83 9.04 -4.78
N GLY A 117 -5.05 9.20 -4.26
CA GLY A 117 -5.30 9.99 -3.05
C GLY A 117 -4.57 9.42 -1.84
N PHE A 118 -4.56 8.12 -1.66
CA PHE A 118 -3.80 7.45 -0.59
C PHE A 118 -2.28 7.66 -0.76
N ASP A 119 -1.76 7.41 -1.98
CA ASP A 119 -0.33 7.52 -2.27
C ASP A 119 0.21 8.95 -2.04
N LEU A 120 -0.54 9.94 -2.48
CA LEU A 120 -0.10 11.34 -2.40
C LEU A 120 -0.25 11.97 -1.02
N ASN A 121 -1.27 11.58 -0.24
CA ASN A 121 -1.61 12.28 0.98
C ASN A 121 -1.24 11.51 2.25
N TYR A 122 -1.15 10.20 2.20
CA TYR A 122 -1.04 9.37 3.41
C TYR A 122 0.15 8.43 3.43
N PHE A 123 0.71 8.06 2.27
CA PHE A 123 1.84 7.15 2.24
C PHE A 123 3.17 7.89 2.26
N PHE A 124 3.97 7.62 3.29
CA PHE A 124 5.34 8.12 3.43
C PHE A 124 6.28 6.94 3.59
N GLU A 125 7.15 6.72 2.62
CA GLU A 125 8.14 5.64 2.70
C GLU A 125 9.02 5.76 3.94
N ASN A 126 9.41 6.99 4.28
CA ASN A 126 10.25 7.29 5.43
C ASN A 126 9.59 8.37 6.31
N PRO A 127 8.70 7.98 7.24
CA PRO A 127 8.05 8.92 8.16
C PRO A 127 9.02 9.50 9.21
N VAL A 128 10.25 8.98 9.26
CA VAL A 128 11.31 9.41 10.19
C VAL A 128 12.36 10.22 9.46
N LYS A 129 12.75 11.35 10.05
CA LYS A 129 13.87 12.15 9.53
C LYS A 129 15.19 11.37 9.65
N GLN A 130 16.00 11.39 8.59
CA GLN A 130 17.27 10.65 8.53
C GLN A 130 18.27 11.02 9.64
N ASN A 131 18.22 12.23 10.19
CA ASN A 131 19.07 12.64 11.30
C ASN A 131 18.71 11.97 12.65
N ARG A 132 17.63 11.21 12.70
CA ARG A 132 17.25 10.37 13.84
C ARG A 132 17.63 8.91 13.58
N HIS A 133 18.91 8.63 13.45
CA HIS A 133 19.46 7.34 13.00
C HIS A 133 18.80 6.12 13.68
N GLN A 134 18.71 6.10 15.01
CA GLN A 134 18.11 4.99 15.73
C GLN A 134 16.66 4.68 15.30
N GLN A 135 15.81 5.71 15.25
CA GLN A 135 14.41 5.53 14.86
C GLN A 135 14.28 5.16 13.37
N TYR A 136 15.19 5.67 12.54
CA TYR A 136 15.26 5.34 11.13
C TYR A 136 15.60 3.85 10.93
N ASP A 137 16.59 3.32 11.65
CA ASP A 137 16.98 1.91 11.55
C ASP A 137 15.86 1.00 12.08
N ILE A 138 15.25 1.36 13.21
CA ILE A 138 14.09 0.63 13.74
C ILE A 138 12.92 0.66 12.74
N TRP A 139 12.67 1.81 12.09
CA TRP A 139 11.64 1.91 11.05
C TRP A 139 11.89 0.94 9.91
N LYS A 140 13.12 0.80 9.43
CA LYS A 140 13.46 -0.16 8.37
C LYS A 140 13.13 -1.59 8.76
N ILE A 141 13.39 -1.98 10.00
CA ILE A 141 13.03 -3.30 10.52
C ILE A 141 11.52 -3.47 10.58
N ILE A 142 10.78 -2.47 11.08
CA ILE A 142 9.31 -2.50 11.13
C ILE A 142 8.74 -2.60 9.72
N GLN A 143 9.19 -1.75 8.79
CA GLN A 143 8.78 -1.70 7.40
C GLN A 143 8.93 -3.05 6.71
N GLN A 144 10.06 -3.73 6.93
CA GLN A 144 10.34 -5.05 6.37
C GLN A 144 9.42 -6.13 6.97
N ASN A 145 9.22 -6.14 8.30
CA ASN A 145 8.37 -7.13 8.96
C ASN A 145 6.89 -7.01 8.60
N TYR A 146 6.44 -5.82 8.25
CA TYR A 146 5.05 -5.54 7.83
C TYR A 146 4.88 -5.45 6.32
N HIS A 147 5.92 -5.78 5.54
CA HIS A 147 5.91 -5.78 4.07
C HIS A 147 5.37 -4.48 3.47
N VAL A 148 5.66 -3.33 4.12
CA VAL A 148 5.06 -2.04 3.76
C VAL A 148 5.41 -1.63 2.33
N ILE A 149 6.69 -1.80 1.94
CA ILE A 149 7.17 -1.43 0.61
C ILE A 149 6.70 -2.42 -0.46
N GLU A 150 6.74 -3.71 -0.16
CA GLU A 150 6.30 -4.76 -1.06
C GLU A 150 4.82 -4.59 -1.44
N LEU A 151 3.96 -4.40 -0.43
CA LEU A 151 2.53 -4.16 -0.65
C LEU A 151 2.27 -2.86 -1.41
N HIS A 152 3.01 -1.79 -1.09
CA HIS A 152 2.89 -0.53 -1.82
C HIS A 152 3.31 -0.67 -3.28
N ASN A 153 4.38 -1.38 -3.58
CA ASN A 153 4.82 -1.65 -4.95
C ASN A 153 3.80 -2.53 -5.70
N GLU A 154 3.18 -3.50 -5.02
CA GLU A 154 2.10 -4.28 -5.61
C GLU A 154 0.91 -3.40 -5.97
N ILE A 155 0.48 -2.49 -5.08
CA ILE A 155 -0.57 -1.52 -5.36
C ILE A 155 -0.22 -0.68 -6.59
N LYS A 156 0.99 -0.11 -6.66
CA LYS A 156 1.46 0.67 -7.83
C LYS A 156 1.37 -0.14 -9.12
N SER A 157 1.81 -1.38 -9.11
CA SER A 157 1.71 -2.27 -10.28
C SER A 157 0.27 -2.49 -10.71
N ARG A 158 -0.64 -2.71 -9.77
CA ARG A 158 -2.08 -2.89 -10.04
C ARG A 158 -2.74 -1.63 -10.58
N VAL A 159 -2.35 -0.45 -10.08
CA VAL A 159 -2.84 0.84 -10.59
C VAL A 159 -2.43 1.06 -12.04
N VAL A 160 -1.19 0.71 -12.41
CA VAL A 160 -0.75 0.76 -13.82
C VAL A 160 -1.63 -0.15 -14.68
N GLY A 161 -1.93 -1.36 -14.22
CA GLY A 161 -2.84 -2.27 -14.91
C GLY A 161 -4.25 -1.68 -15.08
N LEU A 162 -4.83 -1.09 -14.02
CA LEU A 162 -6.13 -0.39 -14.09
C LEU A 162 -6.10 0.76 -15.09
N THR A 163 -5.06 1.59 -15.06
CA THR A 163 -4.91 2.74 -15.95
C THR A 163 -4.87 2.28 -17.41
N ASN A 164 -4.13 1.24 -17.74
CA ASN A 164 -4.06 0.68 -19.08
C ASN A 164 -5.44 0.19 -19.57
N ILE A 165 -6.22 -0.47 -18.72
CA ILE A 165 -7.58 -0.92 -19.07
C ILE A 165 -8.50 0.29 -19.31
N ILE A 166 -8.42 1.30 -18.46
CA ILE A 166 -9.20 2.54 -18.58
C ILE A 166 -8.88 3.25 -19.91
N GLU A 167 -7.60 3.39 -20.24
CA GLU A 167 -7.17 4.03 -21.50
C GLU A 167 -7.61 3.23 -22.73
N THR A 168 -7.45 1.91 -22.70
CA THR A 168 -7.89 1.04 -23.81
C THR A 168 -9.38 1.20 -24.05
N LYS A 169 -10.20 1.13 -23.02
CA LYS A 169 -11.66 1.31 -23.15
C LYS A 169 -12.03 2.71 -23.64
N ARG A 170 -11.31 3.73 -23.22
CA ARG A 170 -11.50 5.11 -23.72
C ARG A 170 -11.19 5.20 -25.21
N LYS A 171 -10.06 4.64 -25.65
CA LYS A 171 -9.67 4.60 -27.07
C LYS A 171 -10.69 3.82 -27.89
N ASP A 172 -11.16 2.67 -27.42
CA ASP A 172 -12.18 1.88 -28.11
C ASP A 172 -13.49 2.67 -28.28
N THR A 173 -13.90 3.41 -27.25
CA THR A 173 -15.10 4.26 -27.33
C THR A 173 -14.89 5.41 -28.31
N GLN A 174 -13.74 6.07 -28.30
CA GLN A 174 -13.42 7.11 -29.28
C GLN A 174 -13.41 6.57 -30.71
N ASN A 175 -12.77 5.42 -30.93
CA ASN A 175 -12.71 4.79 -32.25
C ASN A 175 -14.10 4.41 -32.75
N ARG A 176 -15.00 3.92 -31.89
CA ARG A 176 -16.40 3.66 -32.25
C ARG A 176 -17.13 4.93 -32.70
N TRP A 177 -16.96 6.03 -31.99
CA TRP A 177 -17.56 7.31 -32.36
C TRP A 177 -17.02 7.82 -33.71
N ILE A 178 -15.71 7.73 -33.94
CA ILE A 178 -15.08 8.10 -35.23
C ILE A 178 -15.67 7.24 -36.36
N ALA A 179 -15.82 5.94 -36.16
CA ALA A 179 -16.42 5.04 -37.12
C ALA A 179 -17.87 5.41 -37.43
N ILE A 180 -18.69 5.71 -36.40
CA ILE A 180 -20.07 6.14 -36.55
C ILE A 180 -20.16 7.45 -37.34
N PHE A 181 -19.34 8.46 -36.99
CA PHE A 181 -19.28 9.74 -37.73
C PHE A 181 -18.82 9.55 -39.18
N GLY A 182 -17.82 8.70 -39.43
CA GLY A 182 -17.37 8.36 -40.77
C GLY A 182 -18.47 7.72 -41.60
N LEU A 183 -19.27 6.80 -40.99
CA LEU A 183 -20.39 6.17 -41.66
C LEU A 183 -21.50 7.18 -42.01
N ILE A 184 -21.81 8.10 -41.08
CA ILE A 184 -22.81 9.17 -41.34
C ILE A 184 -22.36 10.06 -42.49
N ILE A 185 -21.10 10.49 -42.51
CA ILE A 185 -20.55 11.32 -43.61
C ILE A 185 -20.60 10.56 -44.93
N SER A 186 -20.27 9.28 -44.96
CA SER A 186 -20.33 8.44 -46.16
C SER A 186 -21.75 8.32 -46.70
N ILE A 187 -22.75 8.14 -45.82
CA ILE A 187 -24.16 8.10 -46.22
C ILE A 187 -24.61 9.45 -46.80
N LEU A 188 -24.25 10.59 -46.19
CA LEU A 188 -24.57 11.93 -46.68
C LEU A 188 -23.95 12.19 -48.04
N SER A 189 -22.71 11.79 -48.26
CA SER A 189 -22.02 11.91 -49.54
C SER A 189 -22.68 11.06 -50.62
N LEU A 190 -23.15 9.86 -50.29
CA LEU A 190 -23.91 9.02 -51.24
C LEU A 190 -25.24 9.66 -51.65
N ILE A 191 -25.96 10.26 -50.69
CA ILE A 191 -27.21 10.98 -50.95
C ILE A 191 -26.97 12.16 -51.88
N ASP A 192 -25.90 12.93 -51.63
CA ASP A 192 -25.56 14.08 -52.50
C ASP A 192 -25.23 13.64 -53.93
N VAL A 193 -24.47 12.58 -54.11
CA VAL A 193 -24.17 11.99 -55.42
C VAL A 193 -25.47 11.51 -56.10
N PHE A 194 -26.33 10.88 -55.35
CA PHE A 194 -27.60 10.39 -55.89
C PHE A 194 -28.54 11.52 -56.33
N LEU A 195 -28.65 12.57 -55.56
CA LEU A 195 -29.40 13.77 -55.89
C LEU A 195 -28.83 14.47 -57.14
N ASN A 196 -27.51 14.59 -57.26
CA ASN A 196 -26.84 15.17 -58.40
C ASN A 196 -27.07 14.36 -59.71
N ILE A 197 -27.07 13.03 -59.62
CA ILE A 197 -27.39 12.15 -60.74
C ILE A 197 -28.86 12.32 -61.14
N PHE A 198 -29.75 12.32 -60.15
CA PHE A 198 -31.19 12.46 -60.38
C PHE A 198 -31.52 13.79 -61.06
N TYR A 199 -30.94 14.89 -60.59
CA TYR A 199 -31.08 16.21 -61.22
C TYR A 199 -30.57 16.27 -62.67
N ARG A 200 -29.54 15.47 -62.99
CA ARG A 200 -29.02 15.41 -64.37
C ARG A 200 -29.91 14.62 -65.32
N PHE A 201 -30.65 13.63 -64.85
CA PHE A 201 -31.50 12.80 -65.72
C PHE A 201 -32.90 13.36 -65.90
N PHE A 202 -33.36 14.24 -65.03
CA PHE A 202 -34.69 14.83 -65.10
C PHE A 202 -34.73 16.29 -65.55
N LYS A 203 -33.63 16.81 -66.06
CA LYS A 203 -33.50 18.05 -66.68
C LYS A 203 -33.24 17.84 -68.18
#